data_044c41881ff5b8186e21fdd37958f5cd
#
_entry.id   044c41881ff5b8186e21fdd37958f5cd
#
_cell.length_a   1.000
_cell.length_b   1.000
_cell.length_c   1.000
_cell.angle_alpha   90.00
_cell.angle_beta   90.00
_cell.angle_gamma   90.00
#
_symmetry.space_group_name_H-M   'P 1'
#
loop_
_entity.id
_entity.type
_entity.pdbx_description
1 polymer ?
#
loop_
_entity_poly.entity_id
_entity_poly.type
_entity_poly.pdbx_seq_one_letter_code
_entity_poly.pdbx_strand_id
1 'polypeptide(L)'
;MNKKDRLINKHDSGFIMLGTALAIFLILSFFSIYLLRFIVNENTVSSYNLLDIRTRNLSISGLEHGIQLYKESGEVNYSPIEKNLGSGDYTISFDQSLNQNGTNLPYSHFTMLKSTASINDATRNTRVFLSSYPDAFNLAYFGDNTTFSQSGSNFNGDIYSNGDLSGLSIAGTAYTSNGNGGTIHPGTPPEFPDNNRTYFQTIISEVPVDSSGSGEEEEESYEGWPVQFTNCNQTGRYGPSQNTVNSAYAGTDLDGQVTVNNGIQIWTVPATGTYTIETYGAGGSNGGSSAGNVSGGQGAKMVGNFELTQGQVLHILVGQKGSVNSSNSQYGGGGGGGTFVATGSTYSNATALIVAGAGGGGGYNGGSIISGNTGTSGSNGGNASSNNYAGPGSGGTNGNGATGSTYGGNGGGFNSNGSGNYNSFSELGIGFKNGGNGGNGQYGGIGGFGGGAGGYGGAGGAGG
;
A
#
# COMPACT_ATOMS: atom_id res chain seq x y z
N MET A 1 58.39 -43.31 -45.52
CA MET A 1 58.08 -42.04 -44.91
C MET A 1 59.36 -41.36 -44.54
N ASN A 2 59.70 -40.33 -45.26
CA ASN A 2 61.06 -39.72 -45.25
C ASN A 2 61.28 -38.94 -43.93
N LYS A 3 62.49 -39.01 -43.38
CA LYS A 3 62.87 -38.33 -42.12
C LYS A 3 62.68 -36.79 -42.17
N LYS A 4 62.60 -36.22 -43.39
CA LYS A 4 62.26 -34.82 -43.63
C LYS A 4 60.78 -34.51 -43.33
N ASP A 5 59.85 -35.38 -43.65
CA ASP A 5 58.43 -35.14 -43.44
C ASP A 5 58.04 -35.19 -41.96
N ARG A 6 58.84 -35.91 -41.13
CA ARG A 6 58.64 -35.88 -39.65
C ARG A 6 59.09 -34.61 -38.99
N LEU A 7 60.07 -33.89 -39.56
CA LEU A 7 60.57 -32.63 -39.01
C LEU A 7 59.67 -31.46 -39.36
N ILE A 8 59.11 -31.49 -40.58
CA ILE A 8 58.16 -30.40 -40.99
C ILE A 8 56.89 -30.48 -40.15
N ASN A 9 56.29 -31.66 -39.95
CA ASN A 9 55.08 -31.83 -39.13
C ASN A 9 55.27 -31.48 -37.65
N LYS A 10 56.51 -31.56 -37.12
CA LYS A 10 56.80 -31.20 -35.75
C LYS A 10 56.94 -29.69 -35.58
N HIS A 11 57.42 -28.97 -36.62
CA HIS A 11 57.55 -27.52 -36.59
C HIS A 11 56.19 -26.82 -36.71
N ASP A 12 55.29 -27.35 -37.56
CA ASP A 12 53.97 -26.78 -37.75
C ASP A 12 53.07 -26.96 -36.53
N SER A 13 53.15 -28.07 -35.81
CA SER A 13 52.40 -28.31 -34.57
C SER A 13 52.86 -27.36 -33.43
N GLY A 14 54.17 -27.05 -33.36
CA GLY A 14 54.69 -26.08 -32.36
C GLY A 14 54.22 -24.66 -32.63
N PHE A 15 54.18 -24.24 -33.89
CA PHE A 15 53.68 -22.92 -34.27
C PHE A 15 52.19 -22.75 -34.02
N ILE A 16 51.38 -23.75 -34.31
CA ILE A 16 49.92 -23.78 -34.03
C ILE A 16 49.70 -23.71 -32.50
N MET A 17 50.45 -24.46 -31.69
CA MET A 17 50.35 -24.40 -30.23
C MET A 17 50.70 -23.06 -29.67
N LEU A 18 51.75 -22.40 -30.20
CA LEU A 18 52.14 -21.08 -29.77
C LEU A 18 51.05 -20.02 -30.12
N GLY A 19 50.47 -20.11 -31.30
CA GLY A 19 49.38 -19.21 -31.74
C GLY A 19 48.12 -19.34 -30.86
N THR A 20 47.73 -20.59 -30.56
CA THR A 20 46.58 -20.84 -29.69
C THR A 20 46.83 -20.38 -28.25
N ALA A 21 48.00 -20.60 -27.70
CA ALA A 21 48.40 -20.13 -26.36
C ALA A 21 48.38 -18.58 -26.28
N LEU A 22 48.88 -17.90 -27.32
CA LEU A 22 48.82 -16.45 -27.42
C LEU A 22 47.40 -15.93 -27.50
N ALA A 23 46.54 -16.56 -28.30
CA ALA A 23 45.14 -16.22 -28.43
C ALA A 23 44.39 -16.32 -27.07
N ILE A 24 44.58 -17.46 -26.37
CA ILE A 24 44.01 -17.67 -25.03
C ILE A 24 44.50 -16.64 -24.04
N PHE A 25 45.80 -16.32 -24.05
CA PHE A 25 46.36 -15.27 -23.19
C PHE A 25 45.72 -13.91 -23.44
N LEU A 26 45.55 -13.51 -24.70
CA LEU A 26 44.88 -12.26 -25.06
C LEU A 26 43.43 -12.24 -24.58
N ILE A 27 42.66 -13.32 -24.79
CA ILE A 27 41.27 -13.42 -24.33
C ILE A 27 41.19 -13.27 -22.79
N LEU A 28 42.05 -13.97 -22.06
CA LEU A 28 42.11 -13.90 -20.59
C LEU A 28 42.53 -12.49 -20.13
N SER A 29 43.43 -11.84 -20.84
CA SER A 29 43.85 -10.46 -20.50
C SER A 29 42.72 -9.47 -20.70
N PHE A 30 41.95 -9.54 -21.81
CA PHE A 30 40.76 -8.71 -22.04
C PHE A 30 39.69 -8.96 -21.00
N PHE A 31 39.44 -10.23 -20.67
CA PHE A 31 38.47 -10.61 -19.64
C PHE A 31 38.86 -10.07 -18.25
N SER A 32 40.15 -10.13 -17.89
CA SER A 32 40.66 -9.57 -16.64
C SER A 32 40.51 -8.06 -16.56
N ILE A 33 40.78 -7.34 -17.67
CA ILE A 33 40.57 -5.89 -17.74
C ILE A 33 39.08 -5.55 -17.60
N TYR A 34 38.20 -6.32 -18.25
CA TYR A 34 36.76 -6.12 -18.14
C TYR A 34 36.26 -6.34 -16.71
N LEU A 35 36.66 -7.42 -16.06
CA LEU A 35 36.32 -7.69 -14.65
C LEU A 35 36.82 -6.58 -13.71
N LEU A 36 38.04 -6.11 -13.94
CA LEU A 36 38.58 -5.01 -13.11
C LEU A 36 37.75 -3.75 -13.25
N ARG A 37 37.35 -3.37 -14.48
CA ARG A 37 36.47 -2.23 -14.72
C ARG A 37 35.11 -2.41 -14.07
N PHE A 38 34.52 -3.60 -14.18
CA PHE A 38 33.25 -3.93 -13.54
C PHE A 38 33.33 -3.77 -12.02
N ILE A 39 34.35 -4.33 -11.37
CA ILE A 39 34.55 -4.22 -9.91
C ILE A 39 34.72 -2.77 -9.47
N VAL A 40 35.51 -1.97 -10.22
CA VAL A 40 35.71 -0.56 -9.92
C VAL A 40 34.39 0.21 -10.03
N ASN A 41 33.60 -0.05 -11.07
CA ASN A 41 32.30 0.59 -11.26
C ASN A 41 31.32 0.24 -10.14
N GLU A 42 31.20 -1.04 -9.79
CA GLU A 42 30.34 -1.50 -8.69
C GLU A 42 30.75 -0.87 -7.33
N ASN A 43 32.05 -0.79 -7.04
CA ASN A 43 32.52 -0.13 -5.83
C ASN A 43 32.20 1.36 -5.81
N THR A 44 32.27 2.02 -6.96
CA THR A 44 31.95 3.45 -7.10
C THR A 44 30.45 3.66 -6.87
N VAL A 45 29.59 2.90 -7.53
CA VAL A 45 28.13 2.96 -7.34
C VAL A 45 27.75 2.67 -5.87
N SER A 46 28.33 1.64 -5.27
CA SER A 46 28.11 1.30 -3.86
C SER A 46 28.51 2.46 -2.92
N SER A 47 29.62 3.14 -3.22
CA SER A 47 30.09 4.28 -2.41
C SER A 47 29.13 5.47 -2.53
N TYR A 48 28.64 5.76 -3.72
CA TYR A 48 27.63 6.82 -3.93
C TYR A 48 26.31 6.50 -3.22
N ASN A 49 25.82 5.27 -3.31
CA ASN A 49 24.62 4.84 -2.61
C ASN A 49 24.77 4.97 -1.08
N LEU A 50 25.93 4.59 -0.55
CA LEU A 50 26.20 4.75 0.88
C LEU A 50 26.24 6.22 1.31
N LEU A 51 26.86 7.07 0.49
CA LEU A 51 26.93 8.51 0.73
C LEU A 51 25.53 9.13 0.70
N ASP A 52 24.71 8.74 -0.26
CA ASP A 52 23.31 9.18 -0.39
C ASP A 52 22.47 8.81 0.84
N ILE A 53 22.51 7.54 1.26
CA ILE A 53 21.82 7.07 2.46
C ILE A 53 22.26 7.85 3.71
N ARG A 54 23.56 8.11 3.86
CA ARG A 54 24.07 8.89 4.99
C ARG A 54 23.59 10.32 4.97
N THR A 55 23.61 10.98 3.81
CA THR A 55 23.17 12.36 3.65
C THR A 55 21.66 12.48 3.90
N ARG A 56 20.88 11.51 3.40
CA ARG A 56 19.44 11.41 3.67
C ARG A 56 19.16 11.26 5.17
N ASN A 57 19.85 10.35 5.84
CA ASN A 57 19.67 10.15 7.28
C ASN A 57 20.06 11.40 8.08
N LEU A 58 21.11 12.11 7.65
CA LEU A 58 21.50 13.38 8.26
C LEU A 58 20.43 14.45 8.09
N SER A 59 19.78 14.53 6.90
CA SER A 59 18.67 15.44 6.66
C SER A 59 17.45 15.10 7.53
N ILE A 60 17.15 13.82 7.72
CA ILE A 60 16.09 13.36 8.63
C ILE A 60 16.41 13.74 10.08
N SER A 61 17.66 13.55 10.52
CA SER A 61 18.09 13.95 11.88
C SER A 61 17.96 15.46 12.10
N GLY A 62 18.27 16.26 11.08
CA GLY A 62 18.02 17.70 11.11
C GLY A 62 16.53 18.05 11.22
N LEU A 63 15.68 17.31 10.51
CA LEU A 63 14.24 17.48 10.60
C LEU A 63 13.71 17.14 12.00
N GLU A 64 14.13 16.03 12.59
CA GLU A 64 13.76 15.64 13.97
C GLU A 64 14.21 16.68 14.99
N HIS A 65 15.42 17.21 14.83
CA HIS A 65 15.92 18.31 15.67
C HIS A 65 15.03 19.57 15.55
N GLY A 66 14.65 19.94 14.32
CA GLY A 66 13.74 21.06 14.10
C GLY A 66 12.35 20.86 14.72
N ILE A 67 11.80 19.65 14.63
CA ILE A 67 10.53 19.30 15.29
C ILE A 67 10.66 19.41 16.82
N GLN A 68 11.78 18.98 17.37
CA GLN A 68 12.03 19.05 18.82
C GLN A 68 12.12 20.52 19.27
N LEU A 69 12.88 21.35 18.56
CA LEU A 69 12.97 22.79 18.85
C LEU A 69 11.60 23.47 18.81
N TYR A 70 10.78 23.15 17.83
CA TYR A 70 9.42 23.66 17.73
C TYR A 70 8.55 23.22 18.92
N LYS A 71 8.66 21.95 19.35
CA LYS A 71 7.92 21.43 20.51
C LYS A 71 8.35 22.08 21.84
N GLU A 72 9.63 22.39 21.98
CA GLU A 72 10.18 22.96 23.21
C GLU A 72 9.90 24.47 23.33
N SER A 73 9.98 25.20 22.23
CA SER A 73 9.82 26.66 22.24
C SER A 73 8.37 27.11 22.03
N GLY A 74 7.56 26.31 21.34
CA GLY A 74 6.24 26.73 20.85
C GLY A 74 6.31 27.85 19.82
N GLU A 75 7.50 28.34 19.50
CA GLU A 75 7.74 29.45 18.59
C GLU A 75 8.61 29.02 17.42
N VAL A 76 8.41 29.66 16.28
CA VAL A 76 9.18 29.43 15.06
C VAL A 76 10.34 30.41 15.01
N ASN A 77 11.57 29.88 14.99
CA ASN A 77 12.74 30.70 14.72
C ASN A 77 13.00 30.74 13.21
N TYR A 78 12.82 31.91 12.62
CA TYR A 78 13.00 32.11 11.17
C TYR A 78 14.46 32.19 10.71
N SER A 79 15.42 32.31 11.64
CA SER A 79 16.84 32.25 11.30
C SER A 79 17.25 30.83 11.06
N PRO A 80 17.91 30.51 9.92
CA PRO A 80 18.40 29.16 9.68
C PRO A 80 19.34 28.71 10.79
N ILE A 81 19.18 27.46 11.23
CA ILE A 81 19.99 26.86 12.28
C ILE A 81 20.93 25.84 11.63
N GLU A 82 22.22 26.10 11.68
CA GLU A 82 23.25 25.22 11.14
C GLU A 82 23.88 24.37 12.25
N LYS A 83 24.06 23.09 11.97
CA LYS A 83 24.68 22.13 12.90
C LYS A 83 25.54 21.12 12.15
N ASN A 84 26.62 20.76 12.78
CA ASN A 84 27.47 19.65 12.36
C ASN A 84 27.06 18.37 13.10
N LEU A 85 27.01 17.26 12.37
CA LEU A 85 26.80 15.93 12.94
C LEU A 85 27.63 14.88 12.19
N GLY A 86 28.63 14.34 12.87
CA GLY A 86 29.55 13.37 12.25
C GLY A 86 30.40 14.00 11.16
N SER A 87 30.30 13.51 9.94
CA SER A 87 31.09 13.97 8.78
C SER A 87 30.33 14.94 7.88
N GLY A 88 29.18 15.42 8.29
CA GLY A 88 28.35 16.32 7.49
C GLY A 88 27.67 17.41 8.29
N ASP A 89 27.04 18.30 7.57
CA ASP A 89 26.33 19.46 8.09
C ASP A 89 24.87 19.39 7.72
N TYR A 90 24.01 19.94 8.58
CA TYR A 90 22.63 20.19 8.22
C TYR A 90 22.17 21.59 8.63
N THR A 91 21.29 22.14 7.82
CA THR A 91 20.65 23.44 8.05
C THR A 91 19.17 23.24 8.21
N ILE A 92 18.59 23.75 9.30
CA ILE A 92 17.14 23.76 9.55
C ILE A 92 16.61 25.16 9.24
N SER A 93 15.52 25.23 8.49
CA SER A 93 14.78 26.47 8.25
C SER A 93 13.28 26.26 8.43
N PHE A 94 12.63 27.27 8.99
CA PHE A 94 11.18 27.35 9.15
C PHE A 94 10.63 28.42 8.23
N ASP A 95 9.52 28.16 7.57
CA ASP A 95 8.84 29.10 6.71
C ASP A 95 7.32 29.03 6.95
N GLN A 96 6.72 30.14 7.35
CA GLN A 96 5.28 30.27 7.54
C GLN A 96 4.59 30.89 6.33
N SER A 97 5.32 31.61 5.49
CA SER A 97 4.72 32.44 4.46
C SER A 97 4.63 31.76 3.11
N LEU A 98 5.51 30.80 2.83
CA LEU A 98 5.71 30.32 1.48
C LEU A 98 5.69 28.78 1.43
N ASN A 99 4.90 28.25 0.51
CA ASN A 99 5.20 26.96 -0.06
C ASN A 99 6.42 27.10 -0.99
N GLN A 100 6.89 26.00 -1.56
CA GLN A 100 8.06 26.01 -2.44
C GLN A 100 7.94 26.86 -3.68
N ASN A 101 6.72 27.09 -4.17
CA ASN A 101 6.43 27.86 -5.38
C ASN A 101 6.24 29.35 -5.12
N GLY A 102 6.51 29.80 -3.90
CA GLY A 102 6.36 31.20 -3.52
C GLY A 102 4.92 31.64 -3.29
N THR A 103 3.97 30.70 -3.20
CA THR A 103 2.59 31.00 -2.80
C THR A 103 2.47 30.87 -1.29
N ASN A 104 1.68 31.75 -0.69
CA ASN A 104 1.46 31.73 0.76
C ASN A 104 0.79 30.44 1.19
N LEU A 105 1.20 29.91 2.35
CA LEU A 105 0.43 28.88 3.02
C LEU A 105 -0.96 29.41 3.34
N PRO A 106 -2.05 28.68 3.05
CA PRO A 106 -3.41 29.20 3.17
C PRO A 106 -3.84 29.43 4.61
N TYR A 107 -3.15 28.80 5.56
CA TYR A 107 -3.48 28.89 6.99
C TYR A 107 -2.28 29.34 7.79
N SER A 108 -2.49 30.34 8.64
CA SER A 108 -1.45 30.90 9.51
C SER A 108 -0.88 29.91 10.54
N HIS A 109 -1.61 28.83 10.82
CA HIS A 109 -1.20 27.79 11.75
C HIS A 109 -0.31 26.69 11.13
N PHE A 110 -0.04 26.77 9.83
CA PHE A 110 0.93 25.90 9.18
C PHE A 110 2.30 26.53 9.08
N THR A 111 3.32 25.72 9.32
CA THR A 111 4.73 26.09 9.15
C THR A 111 5.43 24.99 8.39
N MET A 112 6.15 25.35 7.33
CA MET A 112 7.02 24.40 6.64
C MET A 112 8.37 24.34 7.35
N LEU A 113 8.75 23.16 7.80
CA LEU A 113 10.09 22.88 8.30
C LEU A 113 10.90 22.15 7.21
N LYS A 114 12.02 22.75 6.83
CA LYS A 114 12.96 22.19 5.86
C LYS A 114 14.28 21.86 6.56
N SER A 115 14.81 20.68 6.31
CA SER A 115 16.19 20.31 6.67
C SER A 115 16.98 20.03 5.40
N THR A 116 18.09 20.74 5.22
CA THR A 116 19.05 20.54 4.14
C THR A 116 20.32 19.97 4.75
N ALA A 117 20.73 18.79 4.33
CA ALA A 117 21.97 18.16 4.78
C ALA A 117 22.95 17.98 3.64
N SER A 118 24.25 18.08 3.96
CA SER A 118 25.35 17.85 3.03
C SER A 118 26.46 17.02 3.66
N ILE A 119 26.97 16.06 2.87
CA ILE A 119 28.16 15.28 3.19
C ILE A 119 28.99 15.23 1.91
N ASN A 120 30.17 15.83 1.91
CA ASN A 120 30.98 16.05 0.72
C ASN A 120 30.15 16.73 -0.38
N ASP A 121 30.06 16.09 -1.57
CA ASP A 121 29.33 16.63 -2.72
C ASP A 121 27.84 16.19 -2.75
N ALA A 122 27.41 15.37 -1.82
CA ALA A 122 26.01 14.93 -1.75
C ALA A 122 25.18 15.89 -0.87
N THR A 123 24.06 16.35 -1.40
CA THR A 123 23.10 17.19 -0.68
C THR A 123 21.72 16.56 -0.73
N ARG A 124 20.99 16.59 0.39
CA ARG A 124 19.59 16.13 0.48
C ARG A 124 18.74 17.11 1.26
N ASN A 125 17.53 17.29 0.79
CA ASN A 125 16.51 18.12 1.42
C ASN A 125 15.36 17.24 1.91
N THR A 126 14.94 17.45 3.14
CA THR A 126 13.72 16.82 3.70
C THR A 126 12.83 17.92 4.27
N ARG A 127 11.53 17.77 4.12
CA ARG A 127 10.54 18.78 4.52
C ARG A 127 9.37 18.12 5.23
N VAL A 128 8.75 18.88 6.13
CA VAL A 128 7.51 18.53 6.80
C VAL A 128 6.69 19.77 7.04
N PHE A 129 5.37 19.65 6.95
CA PHE A 129 4.46 20.70 7.41
C PHE A 129 4.09 20.43 8.86
N LEU A 130 4.36 21.39 9.70
CA LEU A 130 3.94 21.42 11.09
C LEU A 130 2.65 22.22 11.17
N SER A 131 1.69 21.73 11.92
CA SER A 131 0.47 22.47 12.25
C SER A 131 0.46 22.72 13.74
N SER A 132 0.33 23.97 14.13
CA SER A 132 -0.09 24.30 15.49
C SER A 132 -1.54 23.88 15.67
N TYR A 133 -1.98 23.73 16.92
CA TYR A 133 -3.39 23.45 17.20
C TYR A 133 -4.25 24.60 16.69
N PRO A 134 -5.22 24.38 15.79
CA PRO A 134 -6.05 25.47 15.28
C PRO A 134 -6.81 26.13 16.42
N ASP A 135 -6.88 27.48 16.41
CA ASP A 135 -7.55 28.26 17.47
C ASP A 135 -9.02 27.84 17.65
N ALA A 136 -9.67 27.36 16.59
CA ALA A 136 -11.02 26.81 16.66
C ALA A 136 -11.18 25.68 17.70
N PHE A 137 -10.14 24.90 17.96
CA PHE A 137 -10.18 23.81 18.95
C PHE A 137 -9.92 24.28 20.39
N ASN A 138 -9.51 25.53 20.58
CA ASN A 138 -9.41 26.15 21.90
C ASN A 138 -10.78 26.65 22.41
N LEU A 139 -11.79 26.62 21.52
CA LEU A 139 -13.15 27.04 21.86
C LEU A 139 -13.93 25.90 22.51
N ALA A 140 -14.67 26.17 23.54
CA ALA A 140 -15.62 25.25 24.15
C ALA A 140 -16.79 24.93 23.19
N TYR A 141 -17.09 25.87 22.28
CA TYR A 141 -18.10 25.73 21.25
C TYR A 141 -17.72 26.53 20.00
N PHE A 142 -17.90 25.94 18.83
CA PHE A 142 -17.77 26.62 17.55
C PHE A 142 -19.00 26.28 16.69
N GLY A 143 -19.77 27.28 16.28
CA GLY A 143 -20.92 27.07 15.39
C GLY A 143 -21.31 28.36 14.68
N ASP A 144 -21.53 28.25 13.38
CA ASP A 144 -22.06 29.34 12.58
C ASP A 144 -23.59 29.34 12.65
N ASN A 145 -24.20 30.50 12.95
CA ASN A 145 -25.66 30.73 13.02
C ASN A 145 -26.46 29.84 13.99
N THR A 146 -25.83 29.30 15.03
CA THR A 146 -26.58 28.51 16.02
C THR A 146 -27.22 29.43 17.05
N THR A 147 -28.55 29.34 17.15
CA THR A 147 -29.33 30.03 18.19
C THR A 147 -29.55 29.08 19.36
N PHE A 148 -29.16 29.49 20.55
CA PHE A 148 -29.43 28.75 21.77
C PHE A 148 -30.78 29.12 22.34
N SER A 149 -31.73 28.18 22.34
CA SER A 149 -33.12 28.45 22.77
C SER A 149 -33.38 28.22 24.25
N GLN A 150 -32.39 27.77 25.03
CA GLN A 150 -32.54 27.54 26.47
C GLN A 150 -31.77 28.54 27.30
N SER A 151 -32.50 29.34 28.09
CA SER A 151 -31.89 30.20 29.13
C SER A 151 -31.31 29.35 30.25
N GLY A 152 -30.06 29.63 30.64
CA GLY A 152 -29.40 28.96 31.77
C GLY A 152 -28.36 27.92 31.40
N SER A 153 -28.02 27.73 30.12
CA SER A 153 -26.87 26.93 29.74
C SER A 153 -25.56 27.64 30.09
N ASN A 154 -24.63 26.91 30.70
CA ASN A 154 -23.32 27.41 31.09
C ASN A 154 -22.24 26.81 30.19
N PHE A 155 -21.43 27.65 29.56
CA PHE A 155 -20.22 27.28 28.87
C PHE A 155 -18.99 27.65 29.68
N ASN A 156 -18.14 26.66 29.93
CA ASN A 156 -16.89 26.87 30.66
C ASN A 156 -15.73 26.91 29.65
N GLY A 157 -15.48 28.11 29.12
CA GLY A 157 -14.46 28.37 28.09
C GLY A 157 -14.96 29.35 27.04
N ASP A 158 -14.11 29.61 26.05
CA ASP A 158 -14.42 30.54 24.96
C ASP A 158 -15.35 29.86 23.94
N ILE A 159 -16.23 30.66 23.36
CA ILE A 159 -17.17 30.18 22.32
C ILE A 159 -17.15 31.10 21.09
N TYR A 160 -17.45 30.55 19.92
CA TYR A 160 -17.73 31.29 18.70
C TYR A 160 -19.12 30.96 18.17
N SER A 161 -19.94 31.94 17.92
CA SER A 161 -21.22 31.78 17.22
C SER A 161 -21.70 33.11 16.66
N ASN A 162 -22.24 33.09 15.44
CA ASN A 162 -22.95 34.22 14.83
C ASN A 162 -24.45 34.26 15.17
N GLY A 163 -24.96 33.25 15.87
CA GLY A 163 -26.34 33.18 16.33
C GLY A 163 -26.62 34.00 17.58
N ASP A 164 -27.85 33.96 18.09
CA ASP A 164 -28.25 34.64 19.31
C ASP A 164 -27.69 33.90 20.54
N LEU A 165 -26.83 34.59 21.29
CA LEU A 165 -26.20 34.13 22.52
C LEU A 165 -26.92 34.67 23.78
N SER A 166 -28.05 35.31 23.62
CA SER A 166 -28.81 35.85 24.74
C SER A 166 -29.32 34.75 25.69
N GLY A 167 -29.06 34.93 26.99
CA GLY A 167 -29.46 33.94 28.01
C GLY A 167 -28.45 32.85 28.32
N LEU A 168 -27.27 32.87 27.70
CA LEU A 168 -26.14 31.97 28.03
C LEU A 168 -25.26 32.59 29.13
N SER A 169 -24.77 31.78 30.03
CA SER A 169 -23.67 32.11 30.93
C SER A 169 -22.37 31.54 30.36
N ILE A 170 -21.43 32.42 30.00
CA ILE A 170 -20.16 32.07 29.41
C ILE A 170 -19.05 32.46 30.35
N ALA A 171 -18.27 31.51 30.85
CA ALA A 171 -17.15 31.77 31.76
C ALA A 171 -15.89 32.26 31.00
N GLY A 172 -15.85 32.12 29.67
CA GLY A 172 -14.81 32.65 28.79
C GLY A 172 -15.26 33.81 27.93
N THR A 173 -14.66 33.95 26.75
CA THR A 173 -14.94 34.99 25.77
C THR A 173 -15.91 34.51 24.72
N ALA A 174 -16.93 35.32 24.39
CA ALA A 174 -17.82 35.05 23.26
C ALA A 174 -17.33 35.81 22.02
N TYR A 175 -16.99 35.12 20.99
CA TYR A 175 -16.63 35.64 19.68
C TYR A 175 -17.83 35.60 18.74
N THR A 176 -18.12 36.70 18.06
CA THR A 176 -19.20 36.81 17.07
C THR A 176 -18.84 37.84 16.02
N SER A 177 -19.15 37.59 14.77
CA SER A 177 -19.00 38.59 13.70
C SER A 177 -20.18 39.54 13.59
N ASN A 178 -21.35 39.21 14.20
CA ASN A 178 -22.62 39.97 14.02
C ASN A 178 -22.95 40.95 15.13
N GLY A 179 -22.17 41.08 16.17
CA GLY A 179 -22.34 42.10 17.18
C GLY A 179 -23.51 41.93 18.15
N ASN A 180 -24.23 40.82 18.16
CA ASN A 180 -25.38 40.57 19.03
C ASN A 180 -25.02 39.65 20.21
N GLY A 181 -24.85 40.22 21.40
CA GLY A 181 -24.76 39.49 22.68
C GLY A 181 -23.39 39.52 23.35
N GLY A 182 -23.35 39.94 24.61
CA GLY A 182 -22.20 39.85 25.51
C GLY A 182 -20.99 40.72 25.18
N THR A 183 -19.91 40.53 25.91
CA THR A 183 -18.64 41.21 25.63
C THR A 183 -18.07 40.65 24.31
N ILE A 184 -18.29 41.40 23.24
CA ILE A 184 -17.95 41.01 21.87
C ILE A 184 -16.52 41.43 21.59
N HIS A 185 -15.68 40.50 21.22
CA HIS A 185 -14.46 40.82 20.50
C HIS A 185 -14.74 40.67 19.01
N PRO A 186 -14.83 41.79 18.23
CA PRO A 186 -14.90 41.69 16.79
C PRO A 186 -13.55 41.12 16.30
N GLY A 187 -13.54 39.89 15.99
CA GLY A 187 -12.40 39.18 15.43
C GLY A 187 -12.84 38.36 14.20
N THR A 188 -11.96 38.21 13.24
CA THR A 188 -12.13 37.23 12.19
C THR A 188 -12.41 35.89 12.86
N PRO A 189 -13.44 35.12 12.45
CA PRO A 189 -13.68 33.81 13.01
C PRO A 189 -12.39 32.97 12.88
N PRO A 190 -12.00 32.21 13.91
CA PRO A 190 -10.87 31.30 13.76
C PRO A 190 -11.16 30.36 12.61
N GLU A 191 -10.25 30.29 11.67
CA GLU A 191 -10.41 29.40 10.52
C GLU A 191 -10.53 27.96 11.02
N PHE A 192 -11.65 27.32 10.67
CA PHE A 192 -11.78 25.88 10.85
C PHE A 192 -10.89 25.18 9.83
N PRO A 193 -10.07 24.20 10.23
CA PRO A 193 -9.22 23.51 9.27
C PRO A 193 -10.10 22.86 8.20
N ASP A 194 -9.98 23.37 6.97
CA ASP A 194 -10.64 22.74 5.84
C ASP A 194 -10.03 21.35 5.61
N ASN A 195 -10.87 20.35 5.63
CA ASN A 195 -10.48 18.96 5.37
C ASN A 195 -10.21 18.74 3.86
N ASN A 196 -9.75 19.77 3.16
CA ASN A 196 -9.48 19.69 1.73
C ASN A 196 -8.23 18.87 1.44
N ARG A 197 -8.42 17.57 1.34
CA ARG A 197 -7.38 16.59 0.97
C ARG A 197 -6.67 16.99 -0.33
N THR A 198 -7.40 17.57 -1.28
CA THR A 198 -6.88 18.02 -2.57
C THR A 198 -5.83 19.12 -2.37
N TYR A 199 -6.02 20.02 -1.42
CA TYR A 199 -5.07 21.07 -1.12
C TYR A 199 -3.73 20.52 -0.61
N PHE A 200 -3.75 19.57 0.34
CA PHE A 200 -2.52 18.94 0.84
C PHE A 200 -1.84 18.08 -0.25
N GLN A 201 -2.61 17.46 -1.12
CA GLN A 201 -2.07 16.74 -2.27
C GLN A 201 -1.37 17.69 -3.26
N THR A 202 -1.97 18.85 -3.54
CA THR A 202 -1.34 19.88 -4.40
C THR A 202 -0.03 20.37 -3.80
N ILE A 203 0.03 20.66 -2.49
CA ILE A 203 1.28 21.08 -1.84
C ILE A 203 2.36 20.00 -1.90
N ILE A 204 1.99 18.73 -1.77
CA ILE A 204 2.93 17.61 -1.84
C ILE A 204 3.43 17.42 -3.28
N SER A 205 2.55 17.55 -4.28
CA SER A 205 2.91 17.42 -5.70
C SER A 205 3.75 18.58 -6.24
N GLU A 206 3.58 19.77 -5.67
CA GLU A 206 4.36 20.98 -6.01
C GLU A 206 5.76 21.02 -5.36
N VAL A 207 6.16 19.99 -4.61
CA VAL A 207 7.53 19.85 -4.09
C VAL A 207 8.45 19.46 -5.25
N PRO A 208 9.26 20.39 -5.86
CA PRO A 208 10.21 19.96 -6.87
C PRO A 208 11.16 18.95 -6.24
N VAL A 209 11.26 17.79 -6.83
CA VAL A 209 12.38 16.89 -6.53
C VAL A 209 13.63 17.66 -6.98
N ASP A 210 14.53 17.97 -6.02
CA ASP A 210 15.76 18.67 -6.33
C ASP A 210 16.63 17.78 -7.24
N SER A 211 16.58 18.05 -8.53
CA SER A 211 17.31 17.34 -9.57
C SER A 211 18.78 17.77 -9.69
N SER A 212 19.37 18.39 -8.66
CA SER A 212 20.78 18.78 -8.63
C SER A 212 21.77 17.65 -8.36
N GLY A 213 21.36 16.38 -8.57
CA GLY A 213 22.22 15.21 -8.64
C GLY A 213 22.40 14.82 -10.12
N SER A 214 23.53 15.21 -10.71
CA SER A 214 23.93 14.91 -12.08
C SER A 214 23.66 13.48 -12.54
N GLY A 215 22.72 13.29 -13.44
CA GLY A 215 22.41 12.03 -14.10
C GLY A 215 21.06 12.15 -14.78
N GLU A 216 21.10 12.53 -16.04
CA GLU A 216 19.96 12.69 -16.93
C GLU A 216 19.07 11.45 -16.93
N GLU A 217 17.88 11.59 -16.33
CA GLU A 217 16.62 11.04 -16.83
C GLU A 217 15.54 11.96 -16.26
N GLU A 218 14.84 12.69 -17.11
CA GLU A 218 13.62 13.42 -16.77
C GLU A 218 12.58 12.37 -16.34
N GLU A 219 12.52 12.07 -15.03
CA GLU A 219 11.35 11.38 -14.48
C GLU A 219 10.20 12.38 -14.51
N GLU A 220 9.31 12.22 -15.50
CA GLU A 220 7.99 12.84 -15.44
C GLU A 220 7.34 12.41 -14.12
N SER A 221 7.21 13.33 -13.16
CA SER A 221 6.47 13.09 -11.94
C SER A 221 5.02 12.80 -12.32
N TYR A 222 4.59 11.56 -12.14
CA TYR A 222 3.21 11.18 -12.38
C TYR A 222 2.30 11.85 -11.34
N GLU A 223 1.50 12.83 -11.79
CA GLU A 223 0.43 13.44 -11.00
C GLU A 223 -0.74 12.46 -10.91
N GLY A 224 -0.87 11.77 -9.82
CA GLY A 224 -1.97 10.80 -9.63
C GLY A 224 -1.76 9.84 -8.47
N TRP A 225 -1.25 10.31 -7.35
CA TRP A 225 -0.93 9.47 -6.19
C TRP A 225 -1.66 9.90 -4.91
N PRO A 226 -2.02 8.92 -4.09
CA PRO A 226 -2.07 7.46 -4.26
C PRO A 226 -3.32 7.00 -5.02
N VAL A 227 -3.18 6.03 -5.94
CA VAL A 227 -4.31 5.38 -6.59
C VAL A 227 -4.81 4.20 -5.77
N GLN A 228 -6.13 4.01 -5.70
CA GLN A 228 -6.74 2.94 -4.92
C GLN A 228 -7.58 2.01 -5.78
N PHE A 229 -7.08 0.79 -5.98
CA PHE A 229 -7.85 -0.27 -6.61
C PHE A 229 -8.80 -0.90 -5.59
N THR A 230 -10.07 -1.02 -5.95
CA THR A 230 -11.13 -1.58 -5.10
C THR A 230 -11.79 -2.78 -5.76
N ASN A 231 -12.63 -3.50 -5.01
CA ASN A 231 -13.50 -4.53 -5.57
C ASN A 231 -14.69 -3.95 -6.37
N CYS A 232 -14.74 -2.63 -6.56
CA CYS A 232 -15.80 -1.91 -7.26
C CYS A 232 -17.20 -2.23 -6.73
N ASN A 233 -17.35 -2.37 -5.42
CA ASN A 233 -18.57 -2.77 -4.71
C ASN A 233 -19.13 -4.15 -5.12
N GLN A 234 -18.32 -4.99 -5.75
CA GLN A 234 -18.71 -6.36 -6.06
C GLN A 234 -18.51 -7.29 -4.85
N THR A 235 -19.36 -8.28 -4.74
CA THR A 235 -19.30 -9.33 -3.72
C THR A 235 -19.52 -10.69 -4.35
N GLY A 236 -19.01 -11.73 -3.71
CA GLY A 236 -19.21 -13.10 -4.15
C GLY A 236 -18.06 -13.62 -5.01
N ARG A 237 -18.35 -14.60 -5.88
CA ARG A 237 -17.36 -15.43 -6.56
C ARG A 237 -16.73 -14.84 -7.82
N TYR A 238 -17.32 -13.80 -8.38
CA TYR A 238 -16.86 -13.20 -9.64
C TYR A 238 -16.37 -11.78 -9.41
N GLY A 239 -15.31 -11.40 -10.12
CA GLY A 239 -14.79 -10.05 -10.09
C GLY A 239 -15.65 -9.04 -10.86
N PRO A 240 -15.29 -7.76 -10.81
CA PRO A 240 -16.06 -6.70 -11.47
C PRO A 240 -16.02 -6.82 -13.00
N SER A 241 -17.09 -6.34 -13.65
CA SER A 241 -17.11 -6.12 -15.09
C SER A 241 -16.47 -4.79 -15.46
N GLN A 242 -16.15 -4.58 -16.76
CA GLN A 242 -15.63 -3.29 -17.23
C GLN A 242 -16.57 -2.12 -16.90
N ASN A 243 -17.87 -2.30 -17.10
CA ASN A 243 -18.84 -1.24 -16.77
C ASN A 243 -18.85 -0.89 -15.29
N THR A 244 -18.68 -1.89 -14.42
CA THR A 244 -18.63 -1.69 -12.98
C THR A 244 -17.36 -0.92 -12.58
N VAL A 245 -16.21 -1.26 -13.18
CA VAL A 245 -14.95 -0.56 -12.97
C VAL A 245 -15.03 0.89 -13.46
N ASN A 246 -15.55 1.12 -14.68
CA ASN A 246 -15.74 2.47 -15.21
C ASN A 246 -16.60 3.33 -14.29
N SER A 247 -17.68 2.76 -13.74
CA SER A 247 -18.55 3.49 -12.81
C SER A 247 -17.89 3.74 -11.45
N ALA A 248 -17.10 2.79 -10.95
CA ALA A 248 -16.44 2.90 -9.65
C ALA A 248 -15.29 3.91 -9.64
N TYR A 249 -14.62 4.07 -10.78
CA TYR A 249 -13.46 4.97 -10.90
C TYR A 249 -13.78 6.28 -11.63
N ALA A 250 -15.03 6.51 -12.03
CA ALA A 250 -15.45 7.77 -12.65
C ALA A 250 -15.06 8.98 -11.76
N GLY A 251 -14.33 9.93 -12.34
CA GLY A 251 -13.84 11.13 -11.64
C GLY A 251 -12.69 10.88 -10.64
N THR A 252 -12.04 9.72 -10.70
CA THR A 252 -10.80 9.43 -9.97
C THR A 252 -9.61 9.37 -10.94
N ASP A 253 -8.38 9.29 -10.43
CA ASP A 253 -7.15 9.14 -11.24
C ASP A 253 -7.13 7.82 -12.04
N LEU A 254 -7.98 6.87 -11.72
CA LEU A 254 -8.15 5.62 -12.45
C LEU A 254 -9.23 5.67 -13.54
N ASP A 255 -9.90 6.81 -13.73
CA ASP A 255 -10.94 6.97 -14.73
C ASP A 255 -10.40 6.75 -16.15
N GLY A 256 -10.96 5.74 -16.83
CA GLY A 256 -10.48 5.34 -18.17
C GLY A 256 -9.12 4.66 -18.21
N GLN A 257 -8.40 4.52 -17.08
CA GLN A 257 -7.06 3.93 -17.04
C GLN A 257 -7.05 2.41 -16.78
N VAL A 258 -8.19 1.83 -16.39
CA VAL A 258 -8.27 0.43 -15.98
C VAL A 258 -9.13 -0.37 -16.95
N THR A 259 -8.56 -1.44 -17.50
CA THR A 259 -9.31 -2.44 -18.26
C THR A 259 -9.51 -3.71 -17.42
N VAL A 260 -10.47 -4.56 -17.80
CA VAL A 260 -10.81 -5.76 -17.03
C VAL A 260 -10.80 -6.99 -17.90
N ASN A 261 -10.16 -8.05 -17.42
CA ASN A 261 -10.23 -9.38 -18.00
C ASN A 261 -10.57 -10.41 -16.92
N ASN A 262 -11.70 -11.08 -17.03
CA ASN A 262 -12.23 -12.03 -16.04
C ASN A 262 -12.29 -11.49 -14.60
N GLY A 263 -12.64 -10.21 -14.46
CA GLY A 263 -12.69 -9.54 -13.15
C GLY A 263 -11.33 -9.06 -12.61
N ILE A 264 -10.23 -9.43 -13.27
CA ILE A 264 -8.90 -8.94 -12.94
C ILE A 264 -8.70 -7.59 -13.62
N GLN A 265 -8.35 -6.59 -12.86
CA GLN A 265 -8.11 -5.22 -13.29
C GLN A 265 -6.70 -5.13 -13.88
N ILE A 266 -6.58 -4.48 -15.02
CA ILE A 266 -5.33 -4.32 -15.75
C ILE A 266 -5.02 -2.84 -15.82
N TRP A 267 -3.84 -2.47 -15.34
CA TRP A 267 -3.36 -1.11 -15.31
C TRP A 267 -1.94 -1.02 -15.84
N THR A 268 -1.67 0.02 -16.60
CA THR A 268 -0.34 0.28 -17.15
C THR A 268 0.38 1.30 -16.28
N VAL A 269 1.58 0.98 -15.86
CA VAL A 269 2.43 1.86 -15.05
C VAL A 269 2.72 3.13 -15.84
N PRO A 270 2.36 4.31 -15.32
CA PRO A 270 2.45 5.57 -16.06
C PRO A 270 3.86 6.17 -16.11
N ALA A 271 4.70 5.90 -15.11
CA ALA A 271 6.07 6.40 -15.04
C ALA A 271 7.00 5.36 -14.40
N THR A 272 8.27 5.39 -14.74
CA THR A 272 9.30 4.57 -14.08
C THR A 272 9.56 5.11 -12.69
N GLY A 273 9.68 4.22 -11.68
CA GLY A 273 9.99 4.62 -10.31
C GLY A 273 9.73 3.53 -9.28
N THR A 274 9.98 3.86 -8.02
CA THR A 274 9.70 2.98 -6.87
C THR A 274 8.25 3.14 -6.41
N TYR A 275 7.49 2.07 -6.49
CA TYR A 275 6.07 2.02 -6.11
C TYR A 275 5.89 1.28 -4.78
N THR A 276 5.34 1.95 -3.79
CA THR A 276 4.87 1.27 -2.56
C THR A 276 3.49 0.69 -2.80
N ILE A 277 3.39 -0.63 -2.80
CA ILE A 277 2.12 -1.34 -3.02
C ILE A 277 1.64 -1.90 -1.68
N GLU A 278 0.43 -1.50 -1.30
CA GLU A 278 -0.26 -2.01 -0.11
C GLU A 278 -1.47 -2.83 -0.53
N THR A 279 -1.57 -4.06 -0.03
CA THR A 279 -2.65 -5.00 -0.37
C THR A 279 -3.33 -5.55 0.88
N TYR A 280 -4.64 -5.78 0.77
CA TYR A 280 -5.47 -6.37 1.81
C TYR A 280 -6.22 -7.57 1.25
N GLY A 281 -6.06 -8.72 1.84
CA GLY A 281 -6.90 -9.87 1.58
C GLY A 281 -8.30 -9.67 2.15
N ALA A 282 -9.30 -10.28 1.53
CA ALA A 282 -10.67 -10.16 2.00
C ALA A 282 -10.96 -11.11 3.18
N GLY A 283 -11.91 -10.73 4.03
CA GLY A 283 -12.40 -11.60 5.10
C GLY A 283 -13.28 -12.74 4.59
N GLY A 284 -13.27 -13.88 5.28
CA GLY A 284 -14.26 -14.92 5.11
C GLY A 284 -15.64 -14.50 5.62
N SER A 285 -16.69 -15.20 5.23
CA SER A 285 -18.02 -14.98 5.74
C SER A 285 -18.25 -15.72 7.05
N ASN A 286 -19.23 -15.26 7.81
CA ASN A 286 -19.64 -15.95 9.03
C ASN A 286 -20.24 -17.33 8.71
N GLY A 287 -20.04 -18.28 9.61
CA GLY A 287 -20.81 -19.53 9.64
C GLY A 287 -22.13 -19.34 10.42
N GLY A 288 -23.13 -20.13 10.10
CA GLY A 288 -24.38 -20.14 10.84
C GLY A 288 -24.24 -20.79 12.23
N SER A 289 -25.10 -20.41 13.16
CA SER A 289 -25.19 -21.04 14.48
C SER A 289 -26.59 -20.87 15.06
N SER A 290 -27.08 -21.85 15.77
CA SER A 290 -28.30 -21.74 16.60
C SER A 290 -28.14 -20.81 17.79
N ALA A 291 -26.89 -20.55 18.20
CA ALA A 291 -26.53 -19.69 19.35
C ALA A 291 -25.96 -18.31 18.91
N GLY A 292 -25.91 -18.01 17.63
CA GLY A 292 -25.30 -16.80 17.04
C GLY A 292 -24.31 -17.16 15.95
N ASN A 293 -23.96 -16.19 15.09
CA ASN A 293 -23.03 -16.41 13.98
C ASN A 293 -21.59 -16.60 14.46
N VAL A 294 -20.90 -17.57 13.90
CA VAL A 294 -19.45 -17.74 14.08
C VAL A 294 -18.73 -16.90 13.04
N SER A 295 -17.95 -15.95 13.48
CA SER A 295 -17.23 -15.02 12.58
C SER A 295 -16.26 -15.74 11.64
N GLY A 296 -16.21 -15.28 10.39
CA GLY A 296 -15.11 -15.62 9.49
C GLY A 296 -13.81 -14.89 9.86
N GLY A 297 -12.69 -15.42 9.38
CA GLY A 297 -11.37 -14.81 9.56
C GLY A 297 -11.20 -13.52 8.75
N GLN A 298 -10.29 -12.66 9.18
CA GLN A 298 -9.91 -11.46 8.45
C GLN A 298 -8.78 -11.76 7.45
N GLY A 299 -8.66 -10.96 6.39
CA GLY A 299 -7.55 -11.04 5.47
C GLY A 299 -6.26 -10.44 6.04
N ALA A 300 -5.13 -10.81 5.48
CA ALA A 300 -3.83 -10.25 5.78
C ALA A 300 -3.64 -8.88 5.11
N LYS A 301 -2.77 -8.05 5.70
CA LYS A 301 -2.23 -6.85 5.09
C LYS A 301 -0.78 -7.11 4.68
N MET A 302 -0.42 -6.74 3.45
CA MET A 302 0.96 -6.82 2.95
C MET A 302 1.36 -5.48 2.35
N VAL A 303 2.61 -5.06 2.55
CA VAL A 303 3.19 -3.83 2.00
C VAL A 303 4.57 -4.13 1.45
N GLY A 304 4.90 -3.58 0.29
CA GLY A 304 6.23 -3.73 -0.33
C GLY A 304 6.55 -2.59 -1.29
N ASN A 305 7.84 -2.37 -1.53
CA ASN A 305 8.36 -1.41 -2.51
C ASN A 305 8.85 -2.17 -3.74
N PHE A 306 8.49 -1.68 -4.93
CA PHE A 306 8.79 -2.34 -6.20
C PHE A 306 9.28 -1.31 -7.21
N GLU A 307 10.39 -1.61 -7.87
CA GLU A 307 10.84 -0.85 -9.03
C GLU A 307 9.99 -1.24 -10.24
N LEU A 308 9.19 -0.30 -10.73
CA LEU A 308 8.35 -0.49 -11.90
C LEU A 308 8.77 0.46 -13.01
N THR A 309 8.63 0.01 -14.26
CA THR A 309 8.99 0.82 -15.43
C THR A 309 7.73 1.33 -16.13
N GLN A 310 7.81 2.51 -16.72
CA GLN A 310 6.75 3.08 -17.55
C GLN A 310 6.32 2.08 -18.65
N GLY A 311 5.03 1.94 -18.83
CA GLY A 311 4.45 0.98 -19.77
C GLY A 311 4.37 -0.47 -19.27
N GLN A 312 4.92 -0.79 -18.10
CA GLN A 312 4.77 -2.12 -17.48
C GLN A 312 3.30 -2.39 -17.13
N VAL A 313 2.82 -3.59 -17.47
CA VAL A 313 1.42 -3.96 -17.22
C VAL A 313 1.30 -4.69 -15.89
N LEU A 314 0.42 -4.20 -15.04
CA LEU A 314 0.03 -4.84 -13.79
C LEU A 314 -1.34 -5.49 -13.92
N HIS A 315 -1.44 -6.72 -13.42
CA HIS A 315 -2.68 -7.47 -13.26
C HIS A 315 -3.05 -7.47 -11.78
N ILE A 316 -4.16 -6.82 -11.45
CA ILE A 316 -4.59 -6.54 -10.08
C ILE A 316 -5.92 -7.24 -9.83
N LEU A 317 -5.92 -8.23 -8.95
CA LEU A 317 -7.12 -8.88 -8.45
C LEU A 317 -7.36 -8.40 -7.02
N VAL A 318 -8.44 -7.67 -6.80
CA VAL A 318 -8.85 -7.25 -5.46
C VAL A 318 -9.81 -8.27 -4.89
N GLY A 319 -9.41 -8.90 -3.78
CA GLY A 319 -10.16 -9.94 -3.12
C GLY A 319 -11.53 -9.48 -2.64
N GLN A 320 -12.52 -10.37 -2.73
CA GLN A 320 -13.88 -10.11 -2.26
C GLN A 320 -14.21 -10.98 -1.05
N LYS A 321 -15.05 -10.46 -0.18
CA LYS A 321 -15.53 -11.20 0.99
C LYS A 321 -16.34 -12.42 0.56
N GLY A 322 -16.16 -13.56 1.22
CA GLY A 322 -17.05 -14.69 1.10
C GLY A 322 -18.47 -14.35 1.53
N SER A 323 -19.44 -15.08 1.08
CA SER A 323 -20.85 -14.90 1.47
C SER A 323 -21.37 -16.05 2.35
N VAL A 324 -22.42 -15.77 3.12
CA VAL A 324 -23.20 -16.79 3.82
C VAL A 324 -24.28 -17.34 2.91
N ASN A 325 -24.72 -18.57 3.12
CA ASN A 325 -25.96 -19.05 2.55
C ASN A 325 -27.13 -18.61 3.44
N SER A 326 -27.92 -17.67 2.95
CA SER A 326 -29.05 -17.09 3.69
C SER A 326 -30.23 -18.05 3.90
N SER A 327 -30.22 -19.20 3.20
CA SER A 327 -31.34 -20.15 3.24
C SER A 327 -31.33 -21.06 4.46
N ASN A 328 -30.21 -21.16 5.19
CA ASN A 328 -30.13 -22.03 6.35
C ASN A 328 -29.02 -21.59 7.34
N SER A 329 -29.41 -21.39 8.58
CA SER A 329 -28.51 -20.99 9.68
C SER A 329 -27.54 -22.08 10.15
N GLN A 330 -27.56 -23.26 9.55
CA GLN A 330 -26.73 -24.42 9.96
C GLN A 330 -25.52 -24.67 9.06
N TYR A 331 -25.17 -23.71 8.19
CA TYR A 331 -24.13 -23.91 7.18
C TYR A 331 -22.85 -23.13 7.48
N GLY A 332 -21.72 -23.67 7.04
CA GLY A 332 -20.43 -23.02 7.06
C GLY A 332 -20.35 -21.87 6.08
N GLY A 333 -19.58 -20.85 6.42
CA GLY A 333 -19.33 -19.67 5.57
C GLY A 333 -18.36 -19.97 4.43
N GLY A 334 -18.41 -19.17 3.36
CA GLY A 334 -17.38 -19.19 2.32
C GLY A 334 -16.11 -18.45 2.72
N GLY A 335 -14.96 -18.90 2.26
CA GLY A 335 -13.69 -18.22 2.44
C GLY A 335 -13.63 -16.90 1.69
N GLY A 336 -12.84 -15.95 2.16
CA GLY A 336 -12.52 -14.69 1.46
C GLY A 336 -11.57 -14.94 0.28
N GLY A 337 -11.50 -14.00 -0.64
CA GLY A 337 -10.53 -13.99 -1.73
C GLY A 337 -9.25 -13.23 -1.38
N GLY A 338 -8.09 -13.75 -1.80
CA GLY A 338 -6.82 -13.04 -1.72
C GLY A 338 -6.77 -11.84 -2.65
N THR A 339 -5.91 -10.89 -2.36
CA THR A 339 -5.58 -9.78 -3.24
C THR A 339 -4.20 -10.01 -3.84
N PHE A 340 -4.11 -9.90 -5.17
CA PHE A 340 -2.92 -10.21 -5.94
C PHE A 340 -2.54 -9.01 -6.80
N VAL A 341 -1.27 -8.65 -6.80
CA VAL A 341 -0.67 -7.74 -7.79
C VAL A 341 0.47 -8.47 -8.48
N ALA A 342 0.41 -8.53 -9.79
CA ALA A 342 1.35 -9.29 -10.59
C ALA A 342 1.69 -8.54 -11.89
N THR A 343 2.86 -8.80 -12.44
CA THR A 343 3.31 -8.25 -13.73
C THR A 343 3.42 -9.34 -14.79
N GLY A 344 3.13 -8.99 -16.04
CA GLY A 344 3.21 -9.94 -17.16
C GLY A 344 2.33 -9.50 -18.34
N SER A 345 2.45 -10.19 -19.47
CA SER A 345 1.63 -9.92 -20.64
C SER A 345 0.15 -10.34 -20.46
N THR A 346 -0.08 -11.38 -19.66
CA THR A 346 -1.42 -11.87 -19.27
C THR A 346 -1.38 -12.35 -17.83
N TYR A 347 -2.53 -12.36 -17.15
CA TYR A 347 -2.61 -12.88 -15.77
C TYR A 347 -2.21 -14.37 -15.66
N SER A 348 -2.41 -15.17 -16.72
CA SER A 348 -2.03 -16.60 -16.74
C SER A 348 -0.50 -16.81 -16.76
N ASN A 349 0.25 -15.87 -17.32
CA ASN A 349 1.72 -15.91 -17.41
C ASN A 349 2.40 -14.94 -16.43
N ALA A 350 1.62 -14.33 -15.54
CA ALA A 350 2.13 -13.29 -14.65
C ALA A 350 3.07 -13.83 -13.57
N THR A 351 3.96 -12.95 -13.12
CA THR A 351 4.81 -13.12 -11.95
C THR A 351 4.27 -12.26 -10.82
N ALA A 352 4.08 -12.84 -9.64
CA ALA A 352 3.58 -12.11 -8.48
C ALA A 352 4.59 -11.05 -8.01
N LEU A 353 4.10 -9.85 -7.74
CA LEU A 353 4.83 -8.81 -7.02
C LEU A 353 4.49 -8.89 -5.53
N ILE A 354 3.20 -8.83 -5.19
CA ILE A 354 2.74 -8.89 -3.81
C ILE A 354 1.39 -9.60 -3.73
N VAL A 355 1.20 -10.38 -2.68
CA VAL A 355 -0.02 -11.16 -2.43
C VAL A 355 -0.43 -11.01 -0.98
N ALA A 356 -1.70 -10.68 -0.74
CA ALA A 356 -2.30 -10.68 0.58
C ALA A 356 -3.33 -11.81 0.69
N GLY A 357 -3.06 -12.78 1.55
CA GLY A 357 -3.93 -13.92 1.79
C GLY A 357 -5.25 -13.53 2.46
N ALA A 358 -6.30 -14.24 2.17
CA ALA A 358 -7.64 -14.01 2.71
C ALA A 358 -7.92 -14.80 4.00
N GLY A 359 -8.99 -14.41 4.69
CA GLY A 359 -9.51 -15.14 5.83
C GLY A 359 -10.37 -16.33 5.44
N GLY A 360 -10.35 -17.39 6.22
CA GLY A 360 -11.24 -18.55 6.09
C GLY A 360 -12.68 -18.25 6.52
N GLY A 361 -13.65 -18.94 5.94
CA GLY A 361 -15.06 -18.88 6.35
C GLY A 361 -15.28 -19.55 7.71
N GLY A 362 -16.24 -19.03 8.49
CA GLY A 362 -16.62 -19.60 9.78
C GLY A 362 -17.32 -20.97 9.64
N GLY A 363 -17.09 -21.87 10.57
CA GLY A 363 -17.81 -23.16 10.66
C GLY A 363 -19.14 -23.03 11.40
N TYR A 364 -20.04 -24.00 11.23
CA TYR A 364 -21.28 -24.08 12.00
C TYR A 364 -21.03 -24.47 13.45
N ASN A 365 -21.52 -23.69 14.40
CA ASN A 365 -21.31 -23.88 15.85
C ASN A 365 -19.85 -24.13 16.26
N GLY A 366 -18.89 -23.92 15.42
CA GLY A 366 -17.48 -24.25 15.62
C GLY A 366 -16.60 -23.02 15.72
N GLY A 367 -15.64 -23.07 16.60
CA GLY A 367 -15.09 -21.93 17.25
C GLY A 367 -13.81 -21.32 16.76
N SER A 368 -13.07 -21.75 15.79
CA SER A 368 -11.81 -21.09 15.48
C SER A 368 -11.93 -20.10 14.31
N ILE A 369 -11.80 -18.83 14.62
CA ILE A 369 -11.59 -17.77 13.62
C ILE A 369 -10.17 -17.94 13.05
N ILE A 370 -10.05 -18.17 11.75
CA ILE A 370 -8.75 -18.29 11.10
C ILE A 370 -8.57 -17.11 10.15
N SER A 371 -7.80 -16.13 10.62
CA SER A 371 -7.46 -14.93 9.85
C SER A 371 -6.37 -15.20 8.82
N GLY A 372 -6.27 -14.34 7.82
CA GLY A 372 -5.21 -14.35 6.83
C GLY A 372 -3.83 -14.34 7.47
N ASN A 373 -2.94 -15.08 6.87
CA ASN A 373 -1.57 -15.25 7.33
C ASN A 373 -0.64 -14.37 6.50
N THR A 374 0.32 -13.74 7.15
CA THR A 374 1.39 -12.96 6.48
C THR A 374 2.55 -13.83 5.98
N GLY A 375 2.50 -15.14 6.24
CA GLY A 375 3.46 -16.11 5.71
C GLY A 375 3.07 -16.63 4.32
N THR A 376 3.69 -17.72 3.90
CA THR A 376 3.50 -18.33 2.58
C THR A 376 2.32 -19.29 2.49
N SER A 377 1.50 -19.38 3.55
CA SER A 377 0.34 -20.29 3.62
C SER A 377 -0.96 -19.51 3.73
N GLY A 378 -1.98 -19.94 2.99
CA GLY A 378 -3.35 -19.43 3.10
C GLY A 378 -4.05 -19.91 4.39
N SER A 379 -5.18 -19.32 4.70
CA SER A 379 -5.96 -19.66 5.89
C SER A 379 -6.96 -20.78 5.63
N ASN A 380 -7.02 -21.73 6.58
CA ASN A 380 -8.05 -22.77 6.55
C ASN A 380 -9.44 -22.18 6.86
N GLY A 381 -10.50 -22.90 6.51
CA GLY A 381 -11.85 -22.62 6.98
C GLY A 381 -12.05 -23.02 8.44
N GLY A 382 -13.17 -22.62 9.06
CA GLY A 382 -13.55 -23.03 10.41
C GLY A 382 -14.13 -24.44 10.46
N ASN A 383 -13.81 -25.17 11.53
CA ASN A 383 -14.38 -26.49 11.82
C ASN A 383 -15.88 -26.40 12.19
N ALA A 384 -16.65 -27.46 11.88
CA ALA A 384 -17.96 -27.64 12.46
C ALA A 384 -17.86 -28.31 13.86
N SER A 385 -18.72 -27.93 14.80
CA SER A 385 -18.72 -28.50 16.15
C SER A 385 -19.45 -29.84 16.27
N SER A 386 -20.17 -30.29 15.25
CA SER A 386 -20.90 -31.55 15.26
C SER A 386 -20.33 -32.60 14.33
N ASN A 387 -20.31 -33.84 14.76
CA ASN A 387 -19.53 -34.98 14.24
C ASN A 387 -19.78 -35.45 12.80
N ASN A 388 -20.64 -34.83 12.00
CA ASN A 388 -21.04 -35.37 10.71
C ASN A 388 -20.37 -34.67 9.50
N TYR A 389 -19.66 -33.55 9.71
CA TYR A 389 -19.01 -32.81 8.61
C TYR A 389 -17.67 -32.26 9.10
N ALA A 390 -16.78 -33.16 9.48
CA ALA A 390 -15.46 -32.84 9.99
C ALA A 390 -14.49 -32.59 8.81
N GLY A 391 -13.93 -31.44 8.76
CA GLY A 391 -12.86 -31.06 7.86
C GLY A 391 -13.14 -29.75 7.13
N PRO A 392 -12.59 -28.62 7.65
CA PRO A 392 -12.63 -27.34 6.94
C PRO A 392 -11.80 -27.41 5.68
N GLY A 393 -12.08 -26.54 4.71
CA GLY A 393 -11.19 -26.33 3.57
C GLY A 393 -9.80 -25.92 4.05
N SER A 394 -8.77 -26.38 3.36
CA SER A 394 -7.38 -26.01 3.61
C SER A 394 -6.95 -24.82 2.76
N GLY A 395 -6.12 -23.95 3.33
CA GLY A 395 -5.44 -22.87 2.59
C GLY A 395 -4.27 -23.41 1.77
N GLY A 396 -3.91 -22.71 0.69
CA GLY A 396 -2.77 -23.05 -0.15
C GLY A 396 -1.42 -22.76 0.51
N THR A 397 -0.35 -23.23 -0.09
CA THR A 397 1.02 -22.99 0.37
C THR A 397 1.94 -22.62 -0.79
N ASN A 398 2.92 -21.74 -0.54
CA ASN A 398 3.94 -21.34 -1.53
C ASN A 398 3.33 -20.88 -2.88
N GLY A 399 2.23 -20.14 -2.83
CA GLY A 399 1.53 -19.67 -4.02
C GLY A 399 0.71 -20.74 -4.77
N ASN A 400 0.64 -21.97 -4.30
CA ASN A 400 -0.21 -23.00 -4.86
C ASN A 400 -1.51 -23.13 -4.07
N GLY A 401 -2.59 -23.48 -4.76
CA GLY A 401 -3.84 -23.83 -4.11
C GLY A 401 -3.70 -25.07 -3.21
N ALA A 402 -4.54 -25.16 -2.21
CA ALA A 402 -4.52 -26.27 -1.26
C ALA A 402 -4.93 -27.61 -1.92
N THR A 403 -4.40 -28.67 -1.37
CA THR A 403 -4.73 -30.05 -1.77
C THR A 403 -5.18 -30.84 -0.56
N GLY A 404 -6.19 -31.65 -0.68
CA GLY A 404 -6.66 -32.51 0.41
C GLY A 404 -8.15 -32.87 0.25
N SER A 405 -8.54 -33.99 0.86
CA SER A 405 -9.95 -34.41 0.86
C SER A 405 -10.65 -33.86 2.09
N THR A 406 -11.31 -32.72 1.97
CA THR A 406 -12.05 -32.04 3.03
C THR A 406 -13.50 -31.78 2.61
N TYR A 407 -14.40 -31.57 3.57
CA TYR A 407 -15.79 -31.21 3.26
C TYR A 407 -15.92 -29.75 2.85
N GLY A 408 -15.20 -28.81 3.49
CA GLY A 408 -15.08 -27.45 3.03
C GLY A 408 -14.19 -27.38 1.80
N GLY A 409 -14.46 -26.46 0.87
CA GLY A 409 -13.65 -26.27 -0.32
C GLY A 409 -12.24 -25.79 0.00
N ASN A 410 -11.28 -26.26 -0.77
CA ASN A 410 -9.89 -25.85 -0.69
C ASN A 410 -9.65 -24.54 -1.44
N GLY A 411 -8.90 -23.63 -0.84
CA GLY A 411 -8.57 -22.30 -1.42
C GLY A 411 -7.65 -22.39 -2.62
N GLY A 412 -7.85 -21.48 -3.59
CA GLY A 412 -6.93 -21.25 -4.71
C GLY A 412 -5.70 -20.46 -4.27
N GLY A 413 -4.61 -20.59 -5.00
CA GLY A 413 -3.40 -19.81 -4.80
C GLY A 413 -3.10 -18.91 -5.99
N PHE A 414 -1.90 -18.36 -6.03
CA PHE A 414 -1.44 -17.61 -7.20
C PHE A 414 -1.27 -18.51 -8.44
N ASN A 415 -0.63 -19.67 -8.27
CA ASN A 415 -0.24 -20.54 -9.38
C ASN A 415 -1.30 -21.57 -9.77
N SER A 416 -2.07 -22.09 -8.83
CA SER A 416 -3.01 -23.18 -9.09
C SER A 416 -4.31 -23.06 -8.29
N ASN A 417 -5.32 -23.76 -8.77
CA ASN A 417 -6.60 -23.92 -8.09
C ASN A 417 -6.44 -24.76 -6.83
N GLY A 418 -7.38 -24.65 -5.90
CA GLY A 418 -7.59 -25.68 -4.89
C GLY A 418 -7.95 -27.02 -5.53
N SER A 419 -7.67 -28.13 -4.87
CA SER A 419 -7.95 -29.46 -5.39
C SER A 419 -8.28 -30.46 -4.28
N GLY A 420 -8.92 -31.58 -4.62
CA GLY A 420 -9.09 -32.74 -3.74
C GLY A 420 -10.23 -32.62 -2.72
N ASN A 421 -11.43 -32.26 -3.09
CA ASN A 421 -12.60 -32.29 -2.20
C ASN A 421 -13.12 -33.72 -1.97
N TYR A 422 -13.61 -33.96 -0.76
CA TYR A 422 -14.26 -35.22 -0.41
C TYR A 422 -15.60 -35.42 -1.15
N ASN A 423 -16.30 -34.33 -1.42
CA ASN A 423 -17.58 -34.32 -2.16
C ASN A 423 -17.54 -33.30 -3.28
N SER A 424 -18.20 -33.59 -4.41
CA SER A 424 -18.37 -32.67 -5.54
C SER A 424 -19.30 -31.46 -5.26
N PHE A 425 -19.71 -31.27 -4.03
CA PHE A 425 -20.72 -30.26 -3.62
C PHE A 425 -20.13 -28.93 -3.14
N SER A 426 -18.87 -28.87 -2.73
CA SER A 426 -18.17 -27.61 -2.47
C SER A 426 -17.18 -27.32 -3.60
N GLU A 427 -17.39 -26.22 -4.29
CA GLU A 427 -16.44 -25.83 -5.32
C GLU A 427 -15.18 -25.24 -4.70
N LEU A 428 -14.08 -25.61 -5.31
CA LEU A 428 -12.74 -25.17 -4.99
C LEU A 428 -12.55 -23.70 -5.38
N GLY A 429 -11.68 -23.01 -4.66
CA GLY A 429 -11.20 -21.69 -5.09
C GLY A 429 -10.34 -21.82 -6.35
N ILE A 430 -10.57 -20.95 -7.31
CA ILE A 430 -9.78 -20.87 -8.55
C ILE A 430 -8.59 -19.97 -8.34
N GLY A 431 -7.39 -20.45 -8.70
CA GLY A 431 -6.16 -19.68 -8.55
C GLY A 431 -6.11 -18.45 -9.47
N PHE A 432 -5.28 -17.47 -9.10
CA PHE A 432 -5.12 -16.21 -9.85
C PHE A 432 -4.83 -16.44 -11.34
N LYS A 433 -3.84 -17.28 -11.66
CA LYS A 433 -3.47 -17.60 -13.06
C LYS A 433 -4.58 -18.27 -13.87
N ASN A 434 -5.63 -18.74 -13.22
CA ASN A 434 -6.80 -19.36 -13.82
C ASN A 434 -8.07 -18.47 -13.71
N GLY A 435 -7.91 -17.19 -13.35
CA GLY A 435 -8.98 -16.21 -13.32
C GLY A 435 -9.54 -15.89 -11.94
N GLY A 436 -9.08 -16.54 -10.86
CA GLY A 436 -9.33 -16.12 -9.47
C GLY A 436 -10.77 -16.28 -8.95
N ASN A 437 -11.66 -16.97 -9.65
CA ASN A 437 -13.05 -17.10 -9.23
C ASN A 437 -13.17 -17.80 -7.86
N GLY A 438 -14.15 -17.35 -7.06
CA GLY A 438 -14.49 -18.05 -5.82
C GLY A 438 -15.23 -19.37 -6.06
N GLY A 439 -15.12 -20.28 -5.11
CA GLY A 439 -15.85 -21.53 -5.13
C GLY A 439 -17.34 -21.35 -4.78
N ASN A 440 -18.21 -22.16 -5.35
CA ASN A 440 -19.63 -22.20 -5.00
C ASN A 440 -19.87 -23.14 -3.81
N GLY A 441 -20.72 -22.80 -2.89
CA GLY A 441 -21.16 -23.67 -1.83
C GLY A 441 -22.58 -24.17 -2.08
N GLN A 442 -22.76 -25.45 -2.37
CA GLN A 442 -24.12 -25.98 -2.63
C GLN A 442 -25.01 -25.95 -1.38
N TYR A 443 -24.43 -26.25 -0.22
CA TYR A 443 -25.08 -26.24 1.09
C TYR A 443 -24.31 -25.40 2.12
N GLY A 444 -23.58 -24.39 1.64
CA GLY A 444 -22.77 -23.51 2.48
C GLY A 444 -22.58 -22.14 1.85
N GLY A 445 -21.72 -21.33 2.42
CA GLY A 445 -21.39 -20.00 1.90
C GLY A 445 -20.57 -20.07 0.62
N ILE A 446 -20.70 -19.06 -0.23
CA ILE A 446 -19.96 -18.91 -1.48
C ILE A 446 -18.59 -18.25 -1.18
N GLY A 447 -17.52 -18.77 -1.76
CA GLY A 447 -16.18 -18.18 -1.67
C GLY A 447 -16.07 -16.87 -2.43
N GLY A 448 -15.24 -15.96 -1.93
CA GLY A 448 -14.98 -14.65 -2.54
C GLY A 448 -14.07 -14.77 -3.77
N PHE A 449 -14.23 -13.84 -4.73
CA PHE A 449 -13.30 -13.63 -5.84
C PHE A 449 -11.89 -13.38 -5.30
N GLY A 450 -10.89 -14.04 -5.85
CA GLY A 450 -9.53 -14.12 -5.35
C GLY A 450 -9.18 -15.48 -4.76
N GLY A 451 -9.85 -16.55 -5.24
CA GLY A 451 -9.54 -17.93 -4.86
C GLY A 451 -10.17 -18.40 -3.54
N GLY A 452 -11.09 -17.66 -2.96
CA GLY A 452 -11.85 -18.12 -1.79
C GLY A 452 -12.68 -19.35 -2.15
N ALA A 453 -12.75 -20.36 -1.26
CA ALA A 453 -13.49 -21.59 -1.50
C ALA A 453 -14.89 -21.58 -0.88
N GLY A 454 -15.81 -22.37 -1.43
CA GLY A 454 -17.14 -22.53 -0.89
C GLY A 454 -17.18 -23.36 0.41
N GLY A 455 -18.09 -23.04 1.33
CA GLY A 455 -18.42 -23.89 2.46
C GLY A 455 -19.30 -25.06 2.07
N TYR A 456 -19.29 -26.16 2.85
CA TYR A 456 -20.20 -27.29 2.69
C TYR A 456 -20.76 -27.74 4.04
N GLY A 457 -22.10 -27.85 4.12
CA GLY A 457 -22.74 -28.18 5.37
C GLY A 457 -22.23 -27.26 6.49
N GLY A 458 -21.76 -27.85 7.59
CA GLY A 458 -21.18 -27.09 8.68
C GLY A 458 -19.73 -26.65 8.50
N ALA A 459 -19.00 -27.14 7.49
CA ALA A 459 -17.59 -26.83 7.27
C ALA A 459 -17.38 -25.51 6.50
N GLY A 460 -16.52 -24.62 7.01
CA GLY A 460 -16.15 -23.37 6.32
C GLY A 460 -15.23 -23.62 5.15
N GLY A 461 -15.34 -22.79 4.10
CA GLY A 461 -14.41 -22.76 2.97
C GLY A 461 -13.09 -22.07 3.35
N ALA A 462 -11.99 -22.47 2.71
CA ALA A 462 -10.69 -21.83 2.91
C ALA A 462 -10.57 -20.47 2.20
N GLY A 463 -9.70 -19.60 2.74
CA GLY A 463 -9.29 -18.37 2.06
C GLY A 463 -8.40 -18.63 0.85
N GLY A 464 -8.43 -17.71 -0.11
CA GLY A 464 -7.53 -17.68 -1.26
C GLY A 464 -6.15 -17.10 -0.94
#